data_72ded07f3cd212a7a2cfe881bd43fd51
#
_entry.id   72ded07f3cd212a7a2cfe881bd43fd51
#
_cell.length_a   1.000
_cell.length_b   1.000
_cell.length_c   1.000
_cell.angle_alpha   90.00
_cell.angle_beta   90.00
_cell.angle_gamma   90.00
#
_symmetry.space_group_name_H-M   'P 1'
#
loop_
_entity.id
_entity.type
_entity.pdbx_description
1 polymer ?
#
loop_
_entity_poly.entity_id
_entity_poly.type
_entity_poly.pdbx_seq_one_letter_code
_entity_poly.pdbx_strand_id
1 'polypeptide(L)'
;MRYIKTIRKNLNLKRKNWIMEIQPVISHRKDVIFIGYSITIKTEESFKKCPEFWNEQYAQRFARLFQTMKPETPEEQAVFDNRIGQYAVCRCLKSEGQDGAFEYMICGEYMGGPVPDGMKLLTLPESDWAEFRCKGALPKSLQDLYDAAYNDWLKTHPEYQGIGIDIESYFPGNPADPDYECALIIPVKKIG
;
A
#
# COMPACT_ATOMS: atom_id res chain seq x y z
N MET A 1 -20.58 -8.33 29.64
CA MET A 1 -20.31 -6.97 29.14
C MET A 1 -19.21 -6.19 29.90
N ARG A 2 -18.71 -6.63 31.05
CA ARG A 2 -17.60 -6.00 31.79
C ARG A 2 -16.19 -6.41 31.31
N TYR A 3 -16.03 -7.61 30.76
CA TYR A 3 -14.72 -8.16 30.34
C TYR A 3 -14.11 -7.42 29.11
N ILE A 4 -14.95 -6.99 28.17
CA ILE A 4 -14.48 -6.30 26.94
C ILE A 4 -13.99 -4.87 27.23
N LYS A 5 -14.53 -4.20 28.27
CA LYS A 5 -14.06 -2.85 28.68
C LYS A 5 -12.68 -2.87 29.33
N THR A 6 -12.33 -3.96 30.04
CA THR A 6 -11.02 -4.11 30.71
C THR A 6 -9.89 -4.37 29.73
N ILE A 7 -10.14 -5.17 28.68
CA ILE A 7 -9.15 -5.43 27.61
C ILE A 7 -8.88 -4.15 26.80
N ARG A 8 -9.93 -3.35 26.48
CA ARG A 8 -9.73 -2.05 25.79
C ARG A 8 -8.95 -1.03 26.64
N LYS A 9 -9.11 -1.01 27.96
CA LYS A 9 -8.34 -0.13 28.86
C LYS A 9 -6.85 -0.52 28.92
N ASN A 10 -6.55 -1.81 28.95
CA ASN A 10 -5.15 -2.30 29.00
C ASN A 10 -4.42 -2.14 27.66
N LEU A 11 -5.13 -2.23 26.53
CA LEU A 11 -4.56 -1.93 25.22
C LEU A 11 -4.26 -0.43 25.06
N ASN A 12 -5.15 0.46 25.55
CA ASN A 12 -4.91 1.90 25.52
C ASN A 12 -3.78 2.37 26.47
N LEU A 13 -3.53 1.66 27.58
CA LEU A 13 -2.42 1.98 28.50
C LEU A 13 -1.06 1.52 27.94
N LYS A 14 -0.99 0.43 27.16
CA LYS A 14 0.23 0.01 26.45
C LYS A 14 0.53 0.88 25.22
N ARG A 15 -0.50 1.45 24.54
CA ARG A 15 -0.32 2.41 23.44
C ARG A 15 0.32 3.74 23.88
N LYS A 16 0.09 4.19 25.11
CA LYS A 16 0.61 5.49 25.60
C LYS A 16 2.13 5.56 25.76
N ASN A 17 2.84 4.43 25.75
CA ASN A 17 4.30 4.41 25.96
C ASN A 17 5.13 4.24 24.67
N TRP A 18 4.52 4.20 23.47
CA TRP A 18 5.21 4.05 22.18
C TRP A 18 4.62 4.95 21.09
N ILE A 19 4.10 6.10 21.45
CA ILE A 19 3.77 7.12 20.44
C ILE A 19 5.09 7.81 20.07
N MET A 20 5.87 7.19 19.22
CA MET A 20 6.61 7.96 18.25
C MET A 20 5.53 8.60 17.37
N GLU A 21 5.41 9.91 17.47
CA GLU A 21 4.57 10.72 16.59
C GLU A 21 5.11 10.51 15.17
N ILE A 22 4.50 9.54 14.44
CA ILE A 22 4.93 9.22 13.08
C ILE A 22 4.45 10.39 12.22
N GLN A 23 5.36 11.31 11.94
CA GLN A 23 5.11 12.43 11.04
C GLN A 23 5.44 12.02 9.61
N PRO A 24 4.53 12.24 8.66
CA PRO A 24 4.81 11.98 7.26
C PRO A 24 5.75 13.03 6.67
N VAL A 25 6.47 12.62 5.66
CA VAL A 25 7.10 13.55 4.73
C VAL A 25 6.07 13.93 3.66
N ILE A 26 5.73 15.20 3.57
CA ILE A 26 4.81 15.69 2.53
C ILE A 26 5.63 16.11 1.32
N SER A 27 5.27 15.57 0.16
CA SER A 27 5.88 15.96 -1.13
C SER A 27 4.82 16.11 -2.19
N HIS A 28 4.97 17.13 -3.05
CA HIS A 28 4.10 17.32 -4.20
C HIS A 28 4.53 16.40 -5.35
N ARG A 29 3.60 15.67 -5.94
CA ARG A 29 3.84 14.78 -7.08
C ARG A 29 2.89 15.15 -8.22
N LYS A 30 3.46 15.24 -9.42
CA LYS A 30 2.67 15.31 -10.66
C LYS A 30 1.94 13.97 -10.90
N ASP A 31 1.15 13.91 -11.95
CA ASP A 31 0.50 12.68 -12.35
C ASP A 31 1.50 11.53 -12.40
N VAL A 32 1.14 10.41 -11.77
CA VAL A 32 1.93 9.18 -11.78
C VAL A 32 1.08 8.07 -12.40
N ILE A 33 1.68 7.34 -13.33
CA ILE A 33 1.03 6.17 -13.93
C ILE A 33 1.67 4.92 -13.33
N PHE A 34 0.84 4.03 -12.81
CA PHE A 34 1.27 2.69 -12.38
C PHE A 34 0.89 1.66 -13.41
N ILE A 35 1.70 0.60 -13.52
CA ILE A 35 1.41 -0.59 -14.30
C ILE A 35 1.48 -1.82 -13.41
N GLY A 36 0.56 -2.77 -13.57
CA GLY A 36 0.59 -4.01 -12.80
C GLY A 36 -0.67 -4.85 -12.91
N TYR A 37 -0.79 -5.79 -11.98
CA TYR A 37 -1.91 -6.71 -11.86
C TYR A 37 -2.85 -6.26 -10.75
N SER A 38 -4.17 -6.37 -10.97
CA SER A 38 -5.12 -5.97 -9.94
C SER A 38 -6.30 -6.92 -9.81
N ILE A 39 -6.88 -6.89 -8.61
CA ILE A 39 -8.14 -7.56 -8.27
C ILE A 39 -9.04 -6.60 -7.51
N THR A 40 -10.35 -6.88 -7.52
CA THR A 40 -11.31 -6.20 -6.65
C THR A 40 -11.51 -7.03 -5.39
N ILE A 41 -11.42 -6.38 -4.23
CA ILE A 41 -11.50 -7.02 -2.91
C ILE A 41 -12.55 -6.30 -2.07
N LYS A 42 -13.38 -7.04 -1.34
CA LYS A 42 -14.22 -6.46 -0.29
C LYS A 42 -13.34 -6.07 0.90
N THR A 43 -13.59 -4.92 1.50
CA THR A 43 -12.77 -4.39 2.60
C THR A 43 -12.66 -5.39 3.77
N GLU A 44 -13.73 -6.12 4.07
CA GLU A 44 -13.76 -7.15 5.12
C GLU A 44 -12.88 -8.37 4.85
N GLU A 45 -12.52 -8.61 3.57
CA GLU A 45 -11.69 -9.74 3.14
C GLU A 45 -10.22 -9.36 2.94
N SER A 46 -9.85 -8.09 3.11
CA SER A 46 -8.52 -7.54 2.78
C SER A 46 -7.36 -8.32 3.43
N PHE A 47 -7.47 -8.60 4.74
CA PHE A 47 -6.42 -9.32 5.49
C PHE A 47 -6.09 -10.71 4.94
N LYS A 48 -7.05 -11.34 4.25
CA LYS A 48 -6.88 -12.64 3.62
C LYS A 48 -6.50 -12.50 2.15
N LYS A 49 -7.24 -11.68 1.41
CA LYS A 49 -7.16 -11.60 -0.05
C LYS A 49 -5.90 -10.89 -0.56
N CYS A 50 -5.42 -9.86 0.12
CA CYS A 50 -4.19 -9.20 -0.29
C CYS A 50 -2.96 -10.12 -0.22
N PRO A 51 -2.69 -10.84 0.90
CA PRO A 51 -1.60 -11.81 0.94
C PRO A 51 -1.78 -12.99 -0.03
N GLU A 52 -3.01 -13.50 -0.22
CA GLU A 52 -3.29 -14.54 -1.21
C GLU A 52 -2.90 -14.08 -2.62
N PHE A 53 -3.27 -12.86 -3.00
CA PHE A 53 -2.94 -12.29 -4.30
C PHE A 53 -1.44 -12.09 -4.49
N TRP A 54 -0.71 -11.62 -3.47
CA TRP A 54 0.75 -11.53 -3.50
C TRP A 54 1.39 -12.90 -3.72
N ASN A 55 0.96 -13.92 -2.98
CA ASN A 55 1.48 -15.28 -3.11
C ASN A 55 1.21 -15.87 -4.49
N GLU A 56 0.02 -15.64 -5.04
CA GLU A 56 -0.36 -16.08 -6.38
C GLU A 56 0.52 -15.42 -7.45
N GLN A 57 0.66 -14.09 -7.43
CA GLN A 57 1.48 -13.36 -8.39
C GLN A 57 2.96 -13.76 -8.28
N TYR A 58 3.47 -13.91 -7.05
CA TYR A 58 4.84 -14.37 -6.85
C TYR A 58 5.07 -15.76 -7.44
N ALA A 59 4.23 -16.72 -7.11
CA ALA A 59 4.39 -18.11 -7.57
C ALA A 59 4.26 -18.25 -9.10
N GLN A 60 3.32 -17.52 -9.70
CA GLN A 60 3.01 -17.66 -11.12
C GLN A 60 3.91 -16.83 -12.03
N ARG A 61 4.39 -15.65 -11.57
CA ARG A 61 4.99 -14.63 -12.44
C ARG A 61 6.35 -14.13 -11.99
N PHE A 62 6.57 -13.95 -10.69
CA PHE A 62 7.74 -13.21 -10.20
C PHE A 62 8.89 -14.11 -9.74
N ALA A 63 8.61 -15.33 -9.27
CA ALA A 63 9.60 -16.16 -8.59
C ALA A 63 10.87 -16.40 -9.44
N ARG A 64 10.71 -16.81 -10.71
CA ARG A 64 11.85 -17.03 -11.60
C ARG A 64 12.62 -15.74 -11.87
N LEU A 65 11.89 -14.67 -12.23
CA LEU A 65 12.48 -13.39 -12.55
C LEU A 65 13.28 -12.81 -11.39
N PHE A 66 12.72 -12.86 -10.17
CA PHE A 66 13.41 -12.32 -8.98
C PHE A 66 14.61 -13.17 -8.53
N GLN A 67 14.62 -14.47 -8.86
CA GLN A 67 15.78 -15.33 -8.62
C GLN A 67 16.90 -15.10 -9.65
N THR A 68 16.54 -14.91 -10.91
CA THR A 68 17.51 -14.82 -12.01
C THR A 68 17.90 -13.40 -12.36
N MET A 69 17.03 -12.42 -12.06
CA MET A 69 17.12 -11.03 -12.50
C MET A 69 17.30 -10.89 -14.03
N LYS A 70 16.79 -11.88 -14.78
CA LYS A 70 16.89 -11.94 -16.25
C LYS A 70 15.51 -12.19 -16.84
N PRO A 71 14.87 -11.16 -17.42
CA PRO A 71 13.60 -11.34 -18.12
C PRO A 71 13.79 -12.17 -19.40
N GLU A 72 12.87 -13.10 -19.66
CA GLU A 72 12.88 -13.99 -20.84
C GLU A 72 11.63 -13.82 -21.70
N THR A 73 10.60 -13.17 -21.16
CA THR A 73 9.34 -12.91 -21.86
C THR A 73 9.02 -11.41 -21.87
N PRO A 74 8.16 -10.93 -22.79
CA PRO A 74 7.69 -9.53 -22.76
C PRO A 74 7.01 -9.15 -21.44
N GLU A 75 6.31 -10.08 -20.82
CA GLU A 75 5.68 -9.89 -19.50
C GLU A 75 6.73 -9.67 -18.41
N GLU A 76 7.75 -10.53 -18.35
CA GLU A 76 8.83 -10.38 -17.39
C GLU A 76 9.68 -9.13 -17.65
N GLN A 77 9.84 -8.74 -18.90
CA GLN A 77 10.50 -7.48 -19.24
C GLN A 77 9.72 -6.30 -18.68
N ALA A 78 8.38 -6.29 -18.82
CA ALA A 78 7.54 -5.23 -18.26
C ALA A 78 7.60 -5.22 -16.72
N VAL A 79 7.62 -6.39 -16.06
CA VAL A 79 7.80 -6.50 -14.61
C VAL A 79 9.14 -5.90 -14.17
N PHE A 80 10.20 -6.22 -14.89
CA PHE A 80 11.56 -5.78 -14.56
C PHE A 80 11.74 -4.27 -14.77
N ASP A 81 11.36 -3.77 -15.95
CA ASP A 81 11.56 -2.37 -16.35
C ASP A 81 10.75 -1.40 -15.47
N ASN A 82 9.53 -1.81 -15.08
CA ASN A 82 8.64 -0.99 -14.27
C ASN A 82 8.72 -1.32 -12.78
N ARG A 83 9.61 -2.23 -12.36
CA ARG A 83 9.77 -2.65 -10.96
C ARG A 83 8.45 -3.08 -10.32
N ILE A 84 7.62 -3.85 -11.04
CA ILE A 84 6.35 -4.34 -10.53
C ILE A 84 6.60 -5.21 -9.28
N GLY A 85 5.87 -4.91 -8.20
CA GLY A 85 6.11 -5.48 -6.87
C GLY A 85 6.77 -4.48 -5.89
N GLN A 86 7.19 -3.31 -6.37
CA GLN A 86 7.67 -2.24 -5.50
C GLN A 86 6.52 -1.55 -4.76
N TYR A 87 5.32 -1.53 -5.36
CA TYR A 87 4.14 -0.90 -4.80
C TYR A 87 2.93 -1.82 -4.80
N ALA A 88 2.03 -1.60 -3.83
CA ALA A 88 0.64 -2.01 -3.97
C ALA A 88 -0.26 -0.79 -3.78
N VAL A 89 -1.19 -0.59 -4.71
CA VAL A 89 -2.15 0.52 -4.68
C VAL A 89 -3.51 0.01 -4.30
N CYS A 90 -4.10 0.60 -3.25
CA CYS A 90 -5.48 0.41 -2.84
C CYS A 90 -6.30 1.59 -3.33
N ARG A 91 -7.23 1.38 -4.25
CA ARG A 91 -8.12 2.41 -4.79
C ARG A 91 -9.57 2.15 -4.37
N CYS A 92 -10.16 3.07 -3.62
CA CYS A 92 -11.55 3.00 -3.20
C CYS A 92 -12.50 3.03 -4.41
N LEU A 93 -13.47 2.12 -4.46
CA LEU A 93 -14.44 1.98 -5.55
C LEU A 93 -15.83 2.56 -5.22
N LYS A 94 -15.96 3.30 -4.14
CA LYS A 94 -17.23 3.90 -3.71
C LYS A 94 -17.84 4.82 -4.77
N SER A 95 -17.02 5.62 -5.44
CA SER A 95 -17.45 6.50 -6.53
C SER A 95 -17.98 5.75 -7.76
N GLU A 96 -17.64 4.45 -7.89
CA GLU A 96 -18.08 3.55 -8.96
C GLU A 96 -19.28 2.69 -8.53
N GLY A 97 -19.94 3.02 -7.40
CA GLY A 97 -21.11 2.30 -6.88
C GLY A 97 -20.77 1.00 -6.14
N GLN A 98 -19.49 0.72 -5.87
CA GLN A 98 -19.02 -0.47 -5.14
C GLN A 98 -18.60 -0.08 -3.70
N ASP A 99 -19.58 0.33 -2.89
CA ASP A 99 -19.30 0.65 -1.49
C ASP A 99 -18.82 -0.59 -0.72
N GLY A 100 -17.78 -0.42 0.12
CA GLY A 100 -17.15 -1.51 0.85
C GLY A 100 -16.21 -2.39 0.03
N ALA A 101 -15.85 -1.98 -1.21
CA ALA A 101 -14.84 -2.63 -2.04
C ALA A 101 -13.74 -1.66 -2.47
N PHE A 102 -12.59 -2.21 -2.77
CA PHE A 102 -11.45 -1.48 -3.33
C PHE A 102 -10.75 -2.32 -4.39
N GLU A 103 -10.10 -1.65 -5.30
CA GLU A 103 -9.14 -2.26 -6.21
C GLU A 103 -7.79 -2.34 -5.53
N TYR A 104 -7.21 -3.54 -5.50
CA TYR A 104 -5.86 -3.81 -5.02
C TYR A 104 -4.96 -4.14 -6.20
N MET A 105 -3.91 -3.36 -6.43
CA MET A 105 -3.04 -3.49 -7.58
C MET A 105 -1.59 -3.65 -7.14
N ILE A 106 -0.97 -4.78 -7.43
CA ILE A 106 0.49 -4.97 -7.29
C ILE A 106 1.14 -4.37 -8.52
N CYS A 107 2.00 -3.35 -8.34
CA CYS A 107 2.44 -2.51 -9.43
C CYS A 107 3.86 -1.93 -9.26
N GLY A 108 4.30 -1.22 -10.29
CA GLY A 108 5.42 -0.30 -10.29
C GLY A 108 5.07 0.95 -11.07
N GLU A 109 5.89 2.00 -10.99
CA GLU A 109 5.71 3.19 -11.81
C GLU A 109 5.94 2.83 -13.30
N TYR A 110 5.02 3.28 -14.17
CA TYR A 110 5.10 2.98 -15.60
C TYR A 110 6.16 3.86 -16.27
N MET A 111 7.21 3.21 -16.73
CA MET A 111 8.35 3.86 -17.41
C MET A 111 8.19 3.90 -18.93
N GLY A 112 7.04 3.47 -19.45
CA GLY A 112 6.77 3.36 -20.88
C GLY A 112 6.91 1.92 -21.39
N GLY A 113 6.63 1.73 -22.70
CA GLY A 113 6.70 0.43 -23.36
C GLY A 113 5.35 -0.29 -23.49
N PRO A 114 5.36 -1.54 -23.97
CA PRO A 114 4.14 -2.32 -24.12
C PRO A 114 3.49 -2.66 -22.78
N VAL A 115 2.17 -2.74 -22.76
CA VAL A 115 1.40 -3.25 -21.64
C VAL A 115 0.98 -4.69 -21.96
N PRO A 116 1.60 -5.71 -21.36
CA PRO A 116 1.24 -7.11 -21.60
C PRO A 116 -0.19 -7.45 -21.18
N ASP A 117 -0.72 -8.52 -21.78
CA ASP A 117 -2.05 -9.03 -21.41
C ASP A 117 -2.15 -9.33 -19.91
N GLY A 118 -3.28 -8.97 -19.31
CA GLY A 118 -3.53 -9.12 -17.88
C GLY A 118 -2.97 -8.01 -16.99
N MET A 119 -2.07 -7.16 -17.51
CA MET A 119 -1.68 -5.92 -16.85
C MET A 119 -2.59 -4.77 -17.24
N LYS A 120 -2.67 -3.76 -16.39
CA LYS A 120 -3.35 -2.50 -16.70
C LYS A 120 -2.59 -1.31 -16.18
N LEU A 121 -2.96 -0.14 -16.68
CA LEU A 121 -2.47 1.14 -16.22
C LEU A 121 -3.47 1.77 -15.25
N LEU A 122 -2.94 2.42 -14.22
CA LEU A 122 -3.69 3.23 -13.27
C LEU A 122 -3.01 4.60 -13.16
N THR A 123 -3.72 5.66 -13.55
CA THR A 123 -3.23 7.02 -13.40
C THR A 123 -3.68 7.61 -12.07
N LEU A 124 -2.74 8.06 -11.27
CA LEU A 124 -2.98 8.87 -10.08
C LEU A 124 -2.83 10.34 -10.46
N PRO A 125 -3.82 11.19 -10.13
CA PRO A 125 -3.74 12.61 -10.44
C PRO A 125 -2.69 13.30 -9.57
N GLU A 126 -2.24 14.47 -10.04
CA GLU A 126 -1.39 15.38 -9.30
C GLU A 126 -1.96 15.64 -7.89
N SER A 127 -1.13 15.45 -6.88
CA SER A 127 -1.52 15.57 -5.47
C SER A 127 -0.30 15.72 -4.56
N ASP A 128 -0.55 16.13 -3.33
CA ASP A 128 0.45 16.02 -2.28
C ASP A 128 0.43 14.60 -1.71
N TRP A 129 1.60 14.03 -1.47
CA TRP A 129 1.77 12.70 -0.92
C TRP A 129 2.28 12.78 0.51
N ALA A 130 1.51 12.25 1.44
CA ALA A 130 1.92 12.06 2.83
C ALA A 130 2.55 10.69 2.97
N GLU A 131 3.88 10.62 3.02
CA GLU A 131 4.66 9.37 3.13
C GLU A 131 5.03 9.11 4.58
N PHE A 132 4.52 8.00 5.12
CA PHE A 132 4.81 7.46 6.44
C PHE A 132 5.74 6.27 6.31
N ARG A 133 6.85 6.25 7.05
CA ARG A 133 7.82 5.14 7.03
C ARG A 133 7.83 4.39 8.34
N CYS A 134 8.04 3.08 8.27
CA CYS A 134 8.24 2.24 9.45
C CYS A 134 9.29 1.15 9.22
N LYS A 135 9.74 0.57 10.33
CA LYS A 135 10.54 -0.65 10.36
C LYS A 135 9.80 -1.73 11.13
N GLY A 136 9.90 -2.95 10.67
CA GLY A 136 9.33 -4.12 11.32
C GLY A 136 8.85 -5.16 10.33
N ALA A 137 8.65 -6.38 10.83
CA ALA A 137 8.13 -7.49 10.03
C ALA A 137 6.70 -7.22 9.55
N LEU A 138 6.44 -7.53 8.28
CA LEU A 138 5.09 -7.53 7.72
C LEU A 138 4.29 -8.75 8.21
N PRO A 139 2.96 -8.64 8.29
CA PRO A 139 2.13 -7.48 7.92
C PRO A 139 1.96 -6.46 9.04
N LYS A 140 2.47 -6.74 10.26
CA LYS A 140 2.13 -5.95 11.46
C LYS A 140 2.62 -4.51 11.38
N SER A 141 3.84 -4.27 10.95
CA SER A 141 4.42 -2.93 10.86
C SER A 141 3.60 -2.02 9.94
N LEU A 142 3.15 -2.54 8.80
CA LEU A 142 2.29 -1.81 7.86
C LEU A 142 0.89 -1.56 8.44
N GLN A 143 0.31 -2.53 9.14
CA GLN A 143 -0.99 -2.36 9.82
C GLN A 143 -0.93 -1.28 10.90
N ASP A 144 0.14 -1.25 11.69
CA ASP A 144 0.36 -0.21 12.71
C ASP A 144 0.52 1.18 12.05
N LEU A 145 1.12 1.22 10.84
CA LEU A 145 1.29 2.44 10.07
C LEU A 145 -0.05 2.97 9.53
N TYR A 146 -0.92 2.10 9.03
CA TYR A 146 -2.31 2.47 8.66
C TYR A 146 -3.07 3.06 9.86
N ASP A 147 -2.97 2.40 11.03
CA ASP A 147 -3.60 2.89 12.25
C ASP A 147 -3.10 4.29 12.63
N ALA A 148 -1.78 4.52 12.59
CA ALA A 148 -1.18 5.82 12.90
C ALA A 148 -1.58 6.90 11.88
N ALA A 149 -1.54 6.59 10.60
CA ALA A 149 -1.88 7.54 9.55
C ALA A 149 -3.35 7.98 9.61
N TYR A 150 -4.29 7.02 9.71
CA TYR A 150 -5.72 7.31 9.65
C TYR A 150 -6.33 7.68 11.01
N ASN A 151 -5.89 7.05 12.09
CA ASN A 151 -6.49 7.25 13.40
C ASN A 151 -5.84 8.36 14.22
N ASP A 152 -4.59 8.70 13.93
CA ASP A 152 -3.88 9.74 14.64
C ASP A 152 -3.61 10.95 13.72
N TRP A 153 -2.84 10.80 12.64
CA TRP A 153 -2.39 11.95 11.85
C TRP A 153 -3.53 12.64 11.09
N LEU A 154 -4.28 11.94 10.24
CA LEU A 154 -5.38 12.56 9.47
C LEU A 154 -6.47 13.15 10.37
N LYS A 155 -6.70 12.60 11.57
CA LYS A 155 -7.66 13.18 12.52
C LYS A 155 -7.18 14.45 13.18
N THR A 156 -5.86 14.61 13.33
CA THR A 156 -5.26 15.79 13.96
C THR A 156 -4.86 16.86 12.95
N HIS A 157 -4.90 16.55 11.65
CA HIS A 157 -4.60 17.46 10.55
C HIS A 157 -5.79 17.60 9.59
N PRO A 158 -6.89 18.25 10.05
CA PRO A 158 -8.12 18.36 9.28
C PRO A 158 -7.96 19.16 7.97
N GLU A 159 -6.86 19.88 7.81
CA GLU A 159 -6.50 20.58 6.58
C GLU A 159 -6.10 19.62 5.44
N TYR A 160 -5.90 18.33 5.73
CA TYR A 160 -5.60 17.31 4.72
C TYR A 160 -6.75 16.31 4.60
N GLN A 161 -7.08 15.93 3.38
CA GLN A 161 -8.05 14.89 3.06
C GLN A 161 -7.44 13.89 2.07
N GLY A 162 -7.47 12.60 2.40
CA GLY A 162 -7.11 11.53 1.45
C GLY A 162 -8.05 11.51 0.25
N ILE A 163 -7.51 11.20 -0.92
CA ILE A 163 -8.28 11.17 -2.18
C ILE A 163 -8.89 9.79 -2.49
N GLY A 164 -8.87 8.86 -1.52
CA GLY A 164 -9.41 7.51 -1.69
C GLY A 164 -8.45 6.53 -2.34
N ILE A 165 -7.16 6.84 -2.27
CA ILE A 165 -6.06 6.00 -2.75
C ILE A 165 -5.02 5.89 -1.64
N ASP A 166 -4.53 4.68 -1.40
CA ASP A 166 -3.39 4.38 -0.54
C ASP A 166 -2.36 3.62 -1.34
N ILE A 167 -1.08 3.90 -1.10
CA ILE A 167 0.04 3.25 -1.77
C ILE A 167 0.95 2.64 -0.71
N GLU A 168 1.04 1.32 -0.71
CA GLU A 168 2.03 0.58 0.06
C GLU A 168 3.34 0.56 -0.73
N SER A 169 4.44 0.97 -0.13
CA SER A 169 5.77 0.97 -0.76
C SER A 169 6.68 -0.03 -0.06
N TYR A 170 7.23 -0.96 -0.83
CA TYR A 170 8.06 -2.06 -0.35
C TYR A 170 9.51 -1.85 -0.76
N PHE A 171 10.40 -1.84 0.22
CA PHE A 171 11.83 -1.69 -0.02
C PHE A 171 12.51 -3.05 -0.21
N PRO A 172 13.70 -3.10 -0.82
CA PRO A 172 14.45 -4.34 -0.92
C PRO A 172 14.76 -4.95 0.45
N GLY A 173 14.57 -6.26 0.60
CA GLY A 173 14.83 -6.96 1.86
C GLY A 173 13.91 -8.15 2.08
N ASN A 174 14.02 -8.76 3.26
CA ASN A 174 13.13 -9.83 3.66
C ASN A 174 11.94 -9.25 4.47
N PRO A 175 10.69 -9.35 3.97
CA PRO A 175 9.51 -8.80 4.67
C PRO A 175 9.26 -9.39 6.07
N ALA A 176 9.84 -10.54 6.40
CA ALA A 176 9.73 -11.16 7.71
C ALA A 176 10.76 -10.63 8.73
N ASP A 177 11.69 -9.79 8.28
CA ASP A 177 12.77 -9.27 9.14
C ASP A 177 12.25 -8.19 10.10
N PRO A 178 12.68 -8.19 11.38
CA PRO A 178 12.29 -7.14 12.32
C PRO A 178 12.81 -5.75 11.92
N ASP A 179 13.83 -5.67 11.07
CA ASP A 179 14.40 -4.42 10.54
C ASP A 179 13.93 -4.09 9.12
N TYR A 180 12.95 -4.84 8.57
CA TYR A 180 12.41 -4.57 7.24
C TYR A 180 11.78 -3.17 7.17
N GLU A 181 12.07 -2.43 6.11
CA GLU A 181 11.53 -1.10 5.88
C GLU A 181 10.38 -1.14 4.88
N CYS A 182 9.31 -0.42 5.18
CA CYS A 182 8.21 -0.15 4.25
C CYS A 182 7.63 1.24 4.50
N ALA A 183 6.80 1.69 3.58
CA ALA A 183 6.09 2.95 3.72
C ALA A 183 4.62 2.81 3.33
N LEU A 184 3.78 3.62 3.96
CA LEU A 184 2.43 3.93 3.52
C LEU A 184 2.44 5.36 2.97
N ILE A 185 1.95 5.53 1.76
CA ILE A 185 1.82 6.83 1.12
C ILE A 185 0.33 7.09 0.92
N ILE A 186 -0.15 8.20 1.45
CA ILE A 186 -1.53 8.63 1.29
C ILE A 186 -1.52 9.89 0.41
N PRO A 187 -1.98 9.80 -0.85
CA PRO A 187 -2.23 10.98 -1.65
C PRO A 187 -3.34 11.81 -1.00
N VAL A 188 -3.04 13.08 -0.74
CA VAL A 188 -3.92 14.01 -0.03
C VAL A 188 -4.15 15.27 -0.84
N LYS A 189 -5.26 15.93 -0.58
CA LYS A 189 -5.52 17.29 -0.99
C LYS A 189 -5.62 18.20 0.24
N LYS A 190 -5.11 19.39 0.12
CA LYS A 190 -5.28 20.42 1.14
C LYS A 190 -6.68 21.01 1.03
N ILE A 191 -7.41 21.02 2.14
CA ILE A 191 -8.72 21.65 2.23
C ILE A 191 -8.49 23.02 2.88
N GLY A 192 -8.84 24.07 2.14
CA GLY A 192 -8.72 25.46 2.63
C GLY A 192 -9.82 25.83 3.61
#